data_c9f1f4296ac2514904d90c222f5e159b
#
_entry.id   c9f1f4296ac2514904d90c222f5e159b
#
_cell.length_a   1.000
_cell.length_b   1.000
_cell.length_c   1.000
_cell.angle_alpha   90.00
_cell.angle_beta   90.00
_cell.angle_gamma   90.00
#
_symmetry.space_group_name_H-M   'P 1'
#
loop_
_entity.id
_entity.type
_entity.pdbx_description
1 polymer ?
#
loop_
_entity_poly.entity_id
_entity_poly.type
_entity_poly.pdbx_seq_one_letter_code
_entity_poly.pdbx_strand_id
1 'polypeptide(L)' 'MNMTVTAMEARKRFGEILNSALYKGISTVIERKGRPIAKIVPMMDDRV' A
#
# COMPACT_ATOMS: atom_id res chain seq x y z
N MET A 1 3.91 10.34 -0.73
CA MET A 1 5.04 9.44 -0.88
C MET A 1 4.57 8.05 -1.28
N ASN A 2 5.34 7.38 -2.12
CA ASN A 2 4.94 6.08 -2.63
C ASN A 2 5.98 5.01 -2.35
N MET A 3 5.51 3.82 -2.15
CA MET A 3 6.38 2.67 -1.96
C MET A 3 5.96 1.59 -2.94
N THR A 4 6.86 0.69 -3.24
CA THR A 4 6.57 -0.42 -4.13
C THR A 4 7.04 -1.69 -3.45
N VAL A 5 6.16 -2.67 -3.39
CA VAL A 5 6.50 -3.96 -2.79
C VAL A 5 5.95 -5.07 -3.67
N THR A 6 6.48 -6.26 -3.49
CA THR A 6 5.94 -7.40 -4.21
C THR A 6 4.68 -7.89 -3.50
N ALA A 7 3.89 -8.70 -4.19
CA ALA A 7 2.68 -9.26 -3.59
C ALA A 7 3.01 -10.06 -2.34
N MET A 8 4.13 -10.78 -2.36
CA MET A 8 4.52 -11.56 -1.22
C MET A 8 4.89 -10.66 -0.04
N GLU A 9 5.62 -9.60 -0.31
CA GLU A 9 5.98 -8.63 0.72
C GLU A 9 4.73 -7.97 1.28
N ALA A 10 3.81 -7.61 0.40
CA ALA A 10 2.58 -6.97 0.83
C ALA A 10 1.81 -7.87 1.78
N ARG A 11 1.79 -9.14 1.48
CA ARG A 11 1.08 -10.08 2.34
C ARG A 11 1.71 -10.16 3.72
N LYS A 12 3.03 -10.20 3.77
CA LYS A 12 3.74 -10.27 5.03
C LYS A 12 3.60 -9.02 5.87
N ARG A 13 3.54 -7.87 5.21
CA ARG A 13 3.55 -6.59 5.91
C ARG A 13 2.27 -5.81 5.74
N PHE A 14 1.19 -6.53 5.55
CA PHE A 14 -0.09 -5.88 5.26
C PHE A 14 -0.48 -4.87 6.32
N GLY A 15 -0.33 -5.24 7.60
CA GLY A 15 -0.66 -4.32 8.68
C GLY A 15 0.16 -3.05 8.63
N GLU A 16 1.46 -3.17 8.36
CA GLU A 16 2.33 -2.01 8.26
C GLU A 16 1.93 -1.13 7.11
N ILE A 17 1.59 -1.75 5.98
CA ILE A 17 1.19 -1.00 4.80
C ILE A 17 -0.07 -0.21 5.06
N LEU A 18 -1.04 -0.84 5.72
CA LEU A 18 -2.27 -0.15 6.06
C LEU A 18 -2.02 0.99 7.02
N ASN A 19 -1.17 0.77 8.02
CA ASN A 19 -0.85 1.82 8.97
C ASN A 19 -0.13 2.98 8.29
N SER A 20 0.76 2.69 7.35
CA SER A 20 1.46 3.74 6.64
C SER A 20 0.49 4.59 5.84
N ALA A 21 -0.50 3.96 5.22
CA ALA A 21 -1.50 4.72 4.48
C ALA A 21 -2.31 5.58 5.44
N LEU A 22 -2.71 5.00 6.57
CA LEU A 22 -3.56 5.71 7.52
C LEU A 22 -2.85 6.86 8.21
N TYR A 23 -1.65 6.62 8.70
CA TYR A 23 -0.98 7.62 9.53
C TYR A 23 0.02 8.50 8.80
N LYS A 24 0.57 8.03 7.70
CA LYS A 24 1.60 8.78 6.99
C LYS A 24 1.19 9.18 5.59
N GLY A 25 0.04 8.74 5.13
CA GLY A 25 -0.40 9.09 3.80
C GLY A 25 0.44 8.46 2.70
N ILE A 26 1.06 7.32 2.97
CA ILE A 26 1.91 6.67 2.00
C ILE A 26 1.10 5.69 1.17
N SER A 27 1.22 5.83 -0.15
CA SER A 27 0.59 4.89 -1.07
C SER A 27 1.59 3.78 -1.38
N THR A 28 1.12 2.56 -1.48
CA THR A 28 1.99 1.43 -1.75
C THR A 28 1.50 0.70 -2.99
N VAL A 29 2.39 0.59 -3.98
CA VAL A 29 2.10 -0.15 -5.20
C VAL A 29 2.52 -1.59 -4.98
N ILE A 30 1.64 -2.50 -5.34
CA ILE A 30 1.92 -3.93 -5.21
C ILE A 30 2.17 -4.47 -6.59
N GLU A 31 3.31 -5.15 -6.75
CA GLU A 31 3.64 -5.70 -8.03
C GLU A 31 3.88 -7.19 -7.97
N ARG A 32 3.78 -7.79 -9.12
CA ARG A 32 4.00 -9.21 -9.26
C ARG A 32 4.74 -9.42 -10.55
N LYS A 33 5.88 -10.09 -10.44
CA LYS A 33 6.74 -10.33 -11.61
C LYS A 33 7.07 -9.05 -12.34
N GLY A 34 7.36 -8.01 -11.58
CA GLY A 34 7.74 -6.74 -12.15
C GLY A 34 6.63 -5.90 -12.71
N ARG A 35 5.37 -6.31 -12.51
CA ARG A 35 4.23 -5.57 -13.03
C ARG A 35 3.36 -5.06 -11.90
N PRO A 36 2.99 -3.80 -11.92
CA PRO A 36 2.08 -3.30 -10.88
C PRO A 36 0.70 -3.89 -11.11
N ILE A 37 0.14 -4.47 -10.04
CA ILE A 37 -1.17 -5.09 -10.15
C ILE A 37 -2.19 -4.45 -9.24
N ALA A 38 -1.76 -3.74 -8.23
CA ALA A 38 -2.69 -3.16 -7.27
C ALA A 38 -2.01 -2.05 -6.53
N LYS A 39 -2.78 -1.29 -5.78
CA LYS A 39 -2.25 -0.17 -5.05
C LYS A 39 -3.08 0.05 -3.82
N ILE A 40 -2.43 0.27 -2.70
CA ILE A 40 -3.12 0.61 -1.47
C ILE A 40 -2.90 2.09 -1.24
N VAL A 41 -3.99 2.84 -1.17
CA VAL A 41 -3.91 4.29 -1.00
C VAL A 41 -4.75 4.71 0.19
N PRO A 42 -4.38 5.84 0.80
CA PRO A 42 -5.18 6.35 1.90
C PRO A 42 -6.50 6.89 1.40
N MET A 43 -7.52 6.76 2.22
CA MET A 43 -8.81 7.35 1.94
C MET A 43 -8.78 8.77 2.45
N MET A 44 -8.77 9.65 1.54
CA MET A 44 -8.60 11.04 1.93
C MET A 44 -9.79 11.63 2.61
N ASP A 45 -10.92 11.24 2.29
CA ASP A 45 -11.97 11.84 2.88
C ASP A 45 -12.74 11.00 3.68
N ASP A 46 -12.47 10.32 4.02
CA ASP A 46 -12.94 9.72 4.81
C ASP A 46 -13.88 9.79 5.59
N ARG A 47 -14.44 10.01 5.77
CA ARG A 47 -15.25 10.09 6.51
C ARG A 47 -16.05 9.25 6.52
N VAL A 48 -16.11 8.60 6.68
CA VAL A 48 -16.84 7.90 6.74
C VAL A 48 -17.44 7.81 7.50
#